data_ecc0b87ba20afb572a21a9d9661e84a1
#
_entry.id   ecc0b87ba20afb572a21a9d9661e84a1
#
_cell.length_a   1.000
_cell.length_b   1.000
_cell.length_c   1.000
_cell.angle_alpha   90.00
_cell.angle_beta   90.00
_cell.angle_gamma   90.00
#
_symmetry.space_group_name_H-M   'P 1'
#
loop_
_entity.id
_entity.type
_entity.pdbx_description
1 polymer ?
#
loop_
_entity_poly.entity_id
_entity_poly.type
_entity_poly.pdbx_seq_one_letter_code
_entity_poly.pdbx_strand_id
1 'polypeptide(L)'
;MKKIALLLSVFVLCAVTTAIAVPANKTITFDQSKMGPVVFSGKIHKDAGFKCKDCHNKELFPKMKKGTVEINMKEIYAGKYCGKCHNGEQAFAAKKNCKRCHVKK
;
A
#
# COMPACT_ATOMS: atom_id res chain seq x y z
N MET A 1 -26.16 54.18 23.66
CA MET A 1 -26.64 52.84 23.36
C MET A 1 -25.53 52.12 22.60
N LYS A 2 -24.87 51.23 23.25
CA LYS A 2 -23.78 50.49 22.64
C LYS A 2 -24.33 49.19 22.05
N LYS A 3 -24.32 49.08 20.73
CA LYS A 3 -24.65 47.83 20.06
C LYS A 3 -23.47 46.90 20.16
N ILE A 4 -23.58 45.88 20.97
CA ILE A 4 -22.62 44.81 21.06
C ILE A 4 -22.87 43.91 19.84
N ALA A 5 -22.00 44.04 18.85
CA ALA A 5 -21.98 43.09 17.74
C ALA A 5 -21.39 41.78 18.27
N LEU A 6 -22.24 40.81 18.47
CA LEU A 6 -21.85 39.46 18.80
C LEU A 6 -21.30 38.82 17.50
N LEU A 7 -20.01 38.87 17.34
CA LEU A 7 -19.31 38.10 16.32
C LEU A 7 -19.38 36.61 16.72
N LEU A 8 -20.42 35.95 16.23
CA LEU A 8 -20.42 34.47 16.23
C LEU A 8 -19.35 34.02 15.27
N SER A 9 -18.18 33.78 15.81
CA SER A 9 -17.13 33.07 15.14
C SER A 9 -17.61 31.62 14.98
N VAL A 10 -18.20 31.31 13.84
CA VAL A 10 -18.48 29.94 13.45
C VAL A 10 -17.12 29.27 13.16
N PHE A 11 -16.60 28.62 14.16
CA PHE A 11 -15.47 27.72 14.00
C PHE A 11 -15.99 26.53 13.20
N VAL A 12 -15.88 26.62 11.87
CA VAL A 12 -16.06 25.45 11.02
C VAL A 12 -14.88 24.54 11.30
N LEU A 13 -15.11 23.63 12.22
CA LEU A 13 -14.21 22.51 12.45
C LEU A 13 -14.26 21.62 11.20
N CYS A 14 -13.41 21.92 10.22
CA CYS A 14 -13.15 21.00 9.13
C CYS A 14 -12.58 19.73 9.75
N ALA A 15 -13.44 18.76 10.01
CA ALA A 15 -13.00 17.39 10.28
C ALA A 15 -12.32 16.87 9.01
N VAL A 16 -11.00 17.03 8.95
CA VAL A 16 -10.20 16.36 7.92
C VAL A 16 -10.27 14.88 8.24
N THR A 17 -11.22 14.20 7.62
CA THR A 17 -11.19 12.74 7.59
C THR A 17 -10.01 12.34 6.72
N THR A 18 -8.85 12.19 7.36
CA THR A 18 -7.73 11.53 6.72
C THR A 18 -8.19 10.12 6.38
N ALA A 19 -8.44 9.85 5.09
CA ALA A 19 -8.55 8.50 4.62
C ALA A 19 -7.28 7.77 5.07
N ILE A 20 -7.43 6.81 5.98
CA ILE A 20 -6.31 6.03 6.51
C ILE A 20 -5.92 5.04 5.42
N ALA A 21 -5.13 5.51 4.46
CA ALA A 21 -4.26 4.63 3.72
C ALA A 21 -3.43 3.85 4.75
N VAL A 22 -3.15 2.57 4.47
CA VAL A 22 -2.26 1.78 5.35
C VAL A 22 -1.08 2.67 5.70
N PRO A 23 -0.89 3.04 6.98
CA PRO A 23 0.21 3.92 7.34
C PRO A 23 1.50 3.33 6.79
N ALA A 24 2.36 4.17 6.26
CA ALA A 24 3.60 3.75 5.61
C ALA A 24 4.54 2.93 6.51
N ASN A 25 4.24 2.79 7.80
CA ASN A 25 4.96 1.98 8.77
C ASN A 25 4.28 0.64 9.12
N LYS A 26 3.19 0.27 8.42
CA LYS A 26 2.51 -1.01 8.62
C LYS A 26 2.98 -2.08 7.66
N THR A 27 2.80 -3.31 8.07
CA THR A 27 3.01 -4.49 7.26
C THR A 27 1.67 -5.17 6.95
N ILE A 28 1.61 -5.82 5.79
CA ILE A 28 0.49 -6.68 5.41
C ILE A 28 1.04 -8.08 5.20
N THR A 29 0.39 -9.07 5.78
CA THR A 29 0.76 -10.47 5.58
C THR A 29 -0.21 -11.13 4.62
N PHE A 30 0.33 -11.74 3.58
CA PHE A 30 -0.39 -12.59 2.63
C PHE A 30 -0.09 -14.05 2.98
N ASP A 31 -1.05 -14.74 3.55
CA ASP A 31 -0.89 -16.07 4.17
C ASP A 31 -1.47 -17.23 3.34
N GLN A 32 -1.93 -16.96 2.13
CA GLN A 32 -2.57 -17.94 1.26
C GLN A 32 -1.58 -18.84 0.48
N SER A 33 -0.29 -18.55 0.56
CA SER A 33 0.72 -19.30 -0.19
C SER A 33 1.15 -20.58 0.51
N LYS A 34 1.19 -21.68 -0.24
CA LYS A 34 1.77 -22.97 0.22
C LYS A 34 3.28 -22.87 0.51
N MET A 35 3.96 -21.91 -0.10
CA MET A 35 5.40 -21.67 0.11
C MET A 35 5.72 -20.88 1.38
N GLY A 36 4.73 -20.50 2.13
CA GLY A 36 4.84 -19.68 3.32
C GLY A 36 4.28 -18.27 3.13
N PRO A 37 3.99 -17.58 4.22
CA PRO A 37 3.41 -16.24 4.17
C PRO A 37 4.38 -15.23 3.54
N VAL A 38 3.83 -14.23 2.89
CA VAL A 38 4.56 -13.07 2.37
C VAL A 38 4.24 -11.87 3.21
N VAL A 39 5.24 -11.24 3.79
CA VAL A 39 5.10 -10.01 4.57
C VAL A 39 5.49 -8.82 3.71
N PHE A 40 4.52 -7.98 3.39
CA PHE A 40 4.75 -6.73 2.69
C PHE A 40 4.97 -5.60 3.69
N SER A 41 6.08 -4.88 3.57
CA SER A 41 6.39 -3.71 4.39
C SER A 41 6.17 -2.42 3.58
N GLY A 42 5.18 -1.65 3.99
CA GLY A 42 4.93 -0.33 3.42
C GLY A 42 6.11 0.64 3.66
N LYS A 43 6.76 0.50 4.82
CA LYS A 43 7.93 1.34 5.16
C LYS A 43 9.10 1.14 4.21
N ILE A 44 9.47 -0.11 3.92
CA ILE A 44 10.59 -0.42 3.00
C ILE A 44 10.32 0.19 1.62
N HIS A 45 9.10 0.09 1.11
CA HIS A 45 8.73 0.62 -0.19
C HIS A 45 8.70 2.15 -0.21
N LYS A 46 8.20 2.77 0.86
CA LYS A 46 8.25 4.22 1.01
C LYS A 46 9.69 4.74 1.09
N ASP A 47 10.53 4.10 1.88
CA ASP A 47 11.94 4.48 2.03
C ASP A 47 12.71 4.31 0.71
N ALA A 48 12.27 3.39 -0.16
CA ALA A 48 12.79 3.24 -1.51
C ALA A 48 12.30 4.32 -2.50
N GLY A 49 11.47 5.27 -2.06
CA GLY A 49 11.00 6.41 -2.83
C GLY A 49 9.64 6.22 -3.51
N PHE A 50 8.93 5.12 -3.25
CA PHE A 50 7.61 4.87 -3.83
C PHE A 50 6.50 5.58 -3.06
N LYS A 51 5.55 6.13 -3.81
CA LYS A 51 4.35 6.80 -3.29
C LYS A 51 3.15 5.87 -3.39
N CYS A 52 2.10 6.18 -2.65
CA CYS A 52 0.86 5.40 -2.67
C CYS A 52 0.32 5.17 -4.08
N LYS A 53 0.36 6.19 -4.94
CA LYS A 53 -0.13 6.12 -6.32
C LYS A 53 0.68 5.19 -7.24
N ASP A 54 1.92 4.90 -6.89
CA ASP A 54 2.77 4.01 -7.69
C ASP A 54 2.27 2.56 -7.65
N CYS A 55 1.63 2.18 -6.55
CA CYS A 55 1.03 0.86 -6.34
C CYS A 55 -0.51 0.91 -6.42
N HIS A 56 -1.11 1.93 -5.79
CA HIS A 56 -2.57 2.09 -5.74
C HIS A 56 -3.08 2.90 -6.93
N ASN A 57 -3.27 2.23 -8.03
CA ASN A 57 -3.81 2.76 -9.28
C ASN A 57 -4.72 1.72 -9.94
N LYS A 58 -5.37 2.09 -11.04
CA LYS A 58 -6.33 1.22 -11.72
C LYS A 58 -5.74 -0.07 -12.27
N GLU A 59 -4.46 -0.07 -12.58
CA GLU A 59 -3.78 -1.20 -13.21
C GLU A 59 -3.27 -2.23 -12.21
N LEU A 60 -2.85 -1.80 -11.02
CA LEU A 60 -2.23 -2.65 -10.01
C LEU A 60 -3.18 -2.95 -8.85
N PHE A 61 -3.26 -2.05 -7.90
CA PHE A 61 -4.08 -2.20 -6.70
C PHE A 61 -5.08 -1.05 -6.61
N PRO A 62 -6.24 -1.16 -7.27
CA PRO A 62 -7.20 -0.05 -7.36
C PRO A 62 -7.82 0.31 -6.01
N LYS A 63 -7.78 -0.59 -5.05
CA LYS A 63 -8.29 -0.35 -3.69
C LYS A 63 -7.19 -0.59 -2.65
N MET A 64 -7.20 0.21 -1.61
CA MET A 64 -6.29 0.05 -0.46
C MET A 64 -6.81 -0.95 0.56
N LYS A 65 -7.27 -2.10 0.09
CA LYS A 65 -7.84 -3.16 0.93
C LYS A 65 -7.29 -4.51 0.48
N LYS A 66 -6.75 -5.27 1.43
CA LYS A 66 -6.30 -6.65 1.21
C LYS A 66 -7.45 -7.52 0.70
N GLY A 67 -7.18 -8.37 -0.26
CA GLY A 67 -8.14 -9.34 -0.80
C GLY A 67 -9.04 -8.80 -1.91
N THR A 68 -8.81 -7.59 -2.40
CA THR A 68 -9.59 -7.02 -3.51
C THR A 68 -9.05 -7.38 -4.90
N VAL A 69 -7.85 -7.93 -4.96
CA VAL A 69 -7.25 -8.51 -6.16
C VAL A 69 -6.68 -9.88 -5.82
N GLU A 70 -6.75 -10.79 -6.78
CA GLU A 70 -6.12 -12.10 -6.67
C GLU A 70 -4.67 -12.00 -7.10
N ILE A 71 -3.77 -12.17 -6.16
CA ILE A 71 -2.33 -12.13 -6.40
C ILE A 71 -1.82 -13.57 -6.46
N ASN A 72 -1.30 -13.97 -7.61
CA ASN A 72 -0.68 -15.27 -7.78
C ASN A 72 0.66 -15.14 -8.53
N MET A 73 1.49 -16.15 -8.43
CA MET A 73 2.85 -16.09 -8.99
C MET A 73 2.87 -15.99 -10.51
N LYS A 74 1.88 -16.56 -11.20
CA LYS A 74 1.76 -16.45 -12.66
C LYS A 74 1.61 -14.99 -13.10
N GLU A 75 0.73 -14.26 -12.43
CA GLU A 75 0.49 -12.84 -12.70
C GLU A 75 1.72 -11.98 -12.34
N ILE A 76 2.38 -12.29 -11.23
CA ILE A 76 3.63 -11.62 -10.84
C ILE A 76 4.72 -11.85 -11.89
N TYR A 77 4.91 -13.05 -12.36
CA TYR A 77 5.88 -13.36 -13.42
C TYR A 77 5.52 -12.71 -14.76
N ALA A 78 4.24 -12.43 -14.99
CA ALA A 78 3.75 -11.69 -16.16
C ALA A 78 3.93 -10.18 -16.04
N GLY A 79 4.49 -9.67 -14.93
CA GLY A 79 4.76 -8.25 -14.70
C GLY A 79 3.60 -7.48 -14.07
N LYS A 80 2.66 -8.18 -13.44
CA LYS A 80 1.56 -7.56 -12.70
C LYS A 80 1.85 -7.52 -11.20
N TYR A 81 1.15 -6.64 -10.49
CA TYR A 81 1.26 -6.48 -9.04
C TYR A 81 2.70 -6.27 -8.59
N CYS A 82 3.19 -7.10 -7.70
CA CYS A 82 4.59 -7.05 -7.25
C CYS A 82 5.58 -7.17 -8.42
N GLY A 83 5.23 -7.92 -9.46
CA GLY A 83 6.05 -8.13 -10.64
C GLY A 83 6.25 -6.90 -11.52
N LYS A 84 5.45 -5.86 -11.34
CA LYS A 84 5.63 -4.58 -12.02
C LYS A 84 7.02 -3.98 -11.75
N CYS A 85 7.47 -4.11 -10.51
CA CYS A 85 8.77 -3.59 -10.06
C CYS A 85 9.77 -4.72 -9.78
N HIS A 86 9.32 -5.85 -9.20
CA HIS A 86 10.16 -7.01 -8.93
C HIS A 86 10.40 -7.86 -10.19
N ASN A 87 11.00 -7.23 -11.17
CA ASN A 87 11.30 -7.77 -12.50
C ASN A 87 12.81 -7.95 -12.76
N GLY A 88 13.66 -7.57 -11.79
CA GLY A 88 15.11 -7.62 -11.91
C GLY A 88 15.76 -6.32 -12.42
N GLU A 89 14.97 -5.29 -12.70
CA GLU A 89 15.43 -3.98 -13.13
C GLU A 89 15.19 -2.91 -12.06
N GLN A 90 13.93 -2.67 -11.69
CA GLN A 90 13.58 -1.71 -10.64
C GLN A 90 13.79 -2.24 -9.23
N ALA A 91 13.55 -3.52 -9.02
CA ALA A 91 13.78 -4.22 -7.77
C ALA A 91 14.21 -5.66 -8.08
N PHE A 92 14.62 -6.42 -7.06
CA PHE A 92 15.03 -7.80 -7.27
C PHE A 92 13.92 -8.61 -7.98
N ALA A 93 14.31 -9.49 -8.89
CA ALA A 93 13.38 -10.34 -9.62
C ALA A 93 12.63 -11.29 -8.67
N ALA A 94 11.32 -11.40 -8.83
CA ALA A 94 10.52 -12.39 -8.11
C ALA A 94 10.97 -13.82 -8.43
N LYS A 95 11.34 -14.08 -9.67
CA LYS A 95 11.98 -15.33 -10.06
C LYS A 95 13.34 -15.47 -9.34
N LYS A 96 13.64 -16.65 -8.85
CA LYS A 96 14.91 -17.00 -8.15
C LYS A 96 15.07 -16.38 -6.76
N ASN A 97 14.14 -15.57 -6.28
CA ASN A 97 14.22 -14.92 -4.97
C ASN A 97 13.02 -15.26 -4.06
N CYS A 98 12.51 -16.48 -4.15
CA CYS A 98 11.32 -16.94 -3.43
C CYS A 98 11.37 -16.66 -1.92
N LYS A 99 12.52 -16.92 -1.30
CA LYS A 99 12.73 -16.74 0.15
C LYS A 99 12.77 -15.29 0.62
N ARG A 100 12.93 -14.33 -0.29
CA ARG A 100 12.89 -12.92 0.06
C ARG A 100 11.47 -12.42 0.31
N CYS A 101 10.50 -13.08 -0.28
CA CYS A 101 9.07 -12.79 -0.08
C CYS A 101 8.42 -13.85 0.81
N HIS A 102 8.60 -15.14 0.48
CA HIS A 102 8.02 -16.24 1.24
C HIS A 102 8.88 -16.59 2.45
N VAL A 103 8.40 -16.23 3.63
CA VAL A 103 9.10 -16.48 4.89
C VAL A 103 8.54 -17.76 5.52
N LYS A 104 9.35 -18.80 5.60
CA LYS A 104 8.99 -19.98 6.39
C LYS A 104 9.16 -19.65 7.87
N LYS A 105 8.15 -20.00 8.64
CA LYS A 105 8.27 -20.03 10.09
C LYS A 105 9.22 -21.14 10.53
#